data_65d1869dfad7960a4f80d7d5bc720987
#
_entry.id   65d1869dfad7960a4f80d7d5bc720987
#
_cell.length_a   1.000
_cell.length_b   1.000
_cell.length_c   1.000
_cell.angle_alpha   90.00
_cell.angle_beta   90.00
_cell.angle_gamma   90.00
#
_symmetry.space_group_name_H-M   'P 1'
#
loop_
_entity.id
_entity.type
_entity.pdbx_description
1 polymer ?
#
loop_
_entity_poly.entity_id
_entity_poly.type
_entity_poly.pdbx_seq_one_letter_code
_entity_poly.pdbx_strand_id
1 'polypeptide(L)'
;MSNNLRVAAFCFFIVLNSLAYGSLDTIIIDQGQDDPVRIAVVPFKIDSELSEQINLSDIISFDLVRSGQFQPLASENMLSFPSDADNVFFRDWRILKTDYLLIGKASLSIDKKVSVFFELFDVVNERKMETRRFLVDLVNWRDVAHKISDLVYEQITGIRGAFSTQIMYVLAKNAGTTNATYSLQIADSDGERTRTLIESPEPILSAS
;
A
#
# COMPACT_ATOMS: atom_id res chain seq x y z
N MET A 1 2.91 58.75 46.72
CA MET A 1 3.48 57.47 46.18
C MET A 1 3.19 57.43 44.72
N SER A 2 4.21 57.56 43.94
CA SER A 2 4.28 58.28 42.66
C SER A 2 3.68 57.46 41.46
N ASN A 3 3.12 58.20 40.51
CA ASN A 3 2.67 57.72 39.19
C ASN A 3 3.71 56.82 38.50
N ASN A 4 4.99 57.04 38.77
CA ASN A 4 6.10 56.25 38.17
C ASN A 4 6.11 54.78 38.61
N LEU A 5 5.63 54.45 39.85
CA LEU A 5 5.55 53.07 40.35
C LEU A 5 4.40 52.30 39.70
N ARG A 6 3.31 52.99 39.35
CA ARG A 6 2.14 52.37 38.66
C ARG A 6 2.47 52.09 37.18
N VAL A 7 3.22 53.00 36.53
CA VAL A 7 3.67 52.82 35.15
C VAL A 7 4.71 51.68 35.06
N ALA A 8 5.64 51.60 36.00
CA ALA A 8 6.64 50.53 36.05
C ALA A 8 5.97 49.14 36.29
N ALA A 9 4.97 49.05 37.16
CA ALA A 9 4.22 47.84 37.41
C ALA A 9 3.40 47.40 36.17
N PHE A 10 2.82 48.36 35.43
CA PHE A 10 2.05 48.06 34.21
C PHE A 10 2.96 47.59 33.07
N CYS A 11 4.12 48.20 32.87
CA CYS A 11 5.11 47.75 31.91
C CYS A 11 5.67 46.35 32.24
N PHE A 12 5.90 46.05 33.52
CA PHE A 12 6.36 44.72 33.96
C PHE A 12 5.33 43.63 33.67
N PHE A 13 4.02 43.91 33.78
CA PHE A 13 2.95 42.99 33.50
C PHE A 13 2.77 42.69 31.99
N ILE A 14 3.12 43.67 31.12
CA ILE A 14 3.09 43.49 29.66
C ILE A 14 4.25 42.58 29.17
N VAL A 15 5.41 42.69 29.81
CA VAL A 15 6.59 41.88 29.46
C VAL A 15 6.44 40.41 29.87
N LEU A 16 5.66 40.11 30.92
CA LEU A 16 5.43 38.73 31.38
C LEU A 16 4.49 37.93 30.45
N ASN A 17 3.71 38.58 29.57
CA ASN A 17 2.80 37.87 28.66
C ASN A 17 3.45 37.41 27.35
N SER A 18 4.71 37.77 27.07
CA SER A 18 5.40 37.41 25.81
C SER A 18 6.21 36.11 25.89
N LEU A 19 6.17 35.33 26.99
CA LEU A 19 6.99 34.15 27.19
C LEU A 19 6.24 32.79 27.06
N ALA A 20 4.97 32.81 26.67
CA ALA A 20 4.20 31.58 26.51
C ALA A 20 4.02 31.20 25.02
N TYR A 21 5.09 31.15 24.27
CA TYR A 21 5.11 30.36 23.04
C TYR A 21 5.47 28.92 23.40
N GLY A 22 4.45 28.13 23.72
CA GLY A 22 4.58 26.69 23.73
C GLY A 22 4.84 26.22 22.29
N SER A 23 6.08 25.87 21.95
CA SER A 23 6.34 25.08 20.77
C SER A 23 5.72 23.71 21.00
N LEU A 24 4.67 23.37 20.24
CA LEU A 24 4.23 22.00 20.13
C LEU A 24 5.34 21.25 19.41
N ASP A 25 6.11 20.47 20.14
CA ASP A 25 7.03 19.53 19.54
C ASP A 25 6.22 18.58 18.65
N THR A 26 6.51 18.62 17.37
CA THR A 26 5.92 17.66 16.42
C THR A 26 6.47 16.28 16.79
N ILE A 27 5.64 15.46 17.41
CA ILE A 27 5.98 14.03 17.60
C ILE A 27 5.88 13.40 16.24
N ILE A 28 7.00 13.21 15.57
CA ILE A 28 7.11 12.37 14.39
C ILE A 28 7.07 10.93 14.91
N ILE A 29 5.91 10.30 14.80
CA ILE A 29 5.80 8.84 15.02
C ILE A 29 6.32 8.19 13.74
N ASP A 30 7.62 7.99 13.66
CA ASP A 30 8.24 7.16 12.65
C ASP A 30 8.05 5.70 13.09
N GLN A 31 6.96 5.09 12.66
CA GLN A 31 6.70 3.65 12.85
C GLN A 31 7.25 2.83 11.66
N GLY A 32 8.18 3.37 10.90
CA GLY A 32 8.95 2.61 9.93
C GLY A 32 9.73 1.52 10.64
N GLN A 33 9.63 0.28 10.17
CA GLN A 33 10.51 -0.78 10.61
C GLN A 33 11.93 -0.36 10.25
N ASP A 34 12.86 -0.33 11.22
CA ASP A 34 14.25 0.12 11.03
C ASP A 34 14.99 -0.68 9.93
N ASP A 35 14.50 -1.87 9.58
CA ASP A 35 15.03 -2.71 8.49
C ASP A 35 13.86 -3.41 7.75
N PRO A 36 13.31 -2.81 6.70
CA PRO A 36 12.19 -3.39 5.96
C PRO A 36 12.63 -4.69 5.25
N VAL A 37 11.73 -5.65 5.20
CA VAL A 37 11.93 -6.95 4.53
C VAL A 37 12.19 -6.74 3.03
N ARG A 38 13.33 -7.20 2.55
CA ARG A 38 13.71 -7.07 1.13
C ARG A 38 13.12 -8.21 0.32
N ILE A 39 12.28 -7.87 -0.64
CA ILE A 39 11.59 -8.81 -1.51
C ILE A 39 11.82 -8.45 -2.98
N ALA A 40 12.02 -9.44 -3.83
CA ALA A 40 11.94 -9.25 -5.27
C ALA A 40 10.57 -9.76 -5.76
N VAL A 41 9.77 -8.86 -6.30
CA VAL A 41 8.54 -9.19 -7.04
C VAL A 41 8.90 -9.18 -8.51
N VAL A 42 9.21 -10.34 -9.06
CA VAL A 42 9.60 -10.46 -10.48
C VAL A 42 8.42 -10.13 -11.38
N PRO A 43 8.60 -9.32 -12.43
CA PRO A 43 7.57 -9.13 -13.45
C PRO A 43 7.00 -10.46 -13.92
N PHE A 44 5.69 -10.66 -13.73
CA PHE A 44 5.02 -11.90 -14.07
C PHE A 44 5.11 -12.12 -15.58
N LYS A 45 5.39 -13.37 -16.00
CA LYS A 45 5.30 -13.74 -17.41
C LYS A 45 3.83 -13.78 -17.81
N ILE A 46 3.43 -12.87 -18.69
CA ILE A 46 2.05 -12.68 -19.12
C ILE A 46 1.93 -13.04 -20.58
N ASP A 47 0.88 -13.81 -20.96
CA ASP A 47 0.57 -14.07 -22.36
C ASP A 47 0.33 -12.77 -23.13
N SER A 48 0.75 -12.69 -24.38
CA SER A 48 0.70 -11.47 -25.19
C SER A 48 -0.70 -10.87 -25.32
N GLU A 49 -1.74 -11.70 -25.31
CA GLU A 49 -3.14 -11.26 -25.37
C GLU A 49 -3.61 -10.51 -24.10
N LEU A 50 -2.91 -10.68 -22.98
CA LEU A 50 -3.22 -10.10 -21.69
C LEU A 50 -2.26 -8.98 -21.29
N SER A 51 -1.08 -8.90 -21.92
CA SER A 51 0.04 -8.07 -21.45
C SER A 51 -0.24 -6.57 -21.39
N GLU A 52 -1.16 -6.07 -22.22
CA GLU A 52 -1.59 -4.66 -22.19
C GLU A 52 -2.72 -4.38 -21.18
N GLN A 53 -3.35 -5.43 -20.65
CA GLN A 53 -4.55 -5.32 -19.83
C GLN A 53 -4.27 -5.57 -18.35
N ILE A 54 -3.23 -6.34 -18.02
CA ILE A 54 -2.97 -6.74 -16.63
C ILE A 54 -1.51 -6.46 -16.26
N ASN A 55 -1.30 -6.00 -15.04
CA ASN A 55 0.01 -5.80 -14.43
C ASN A 55 -0.03 -6.20 -12.94
N LEU A 56 0.12 -7.50 -12.70
CA LEU A 56 0.04 -8.08 -11.36
C LEU A 56 1.21 -7.62 -10.47
N SER A 57 2.42 -7.59 -11.04
CA SER A 57 3.65 -7.32 -10.27
C SER A 57 3.69 -5.93 -9.68
N ASP A 58 3.21 -4.92 -10.41
CA ASP A 58 3.19 -3.53 -9.93
C ASP A 58 2.21 -3.36 -8.79
N ILE A 59 1.01 -3.95 -8.88
CA ILE A 59 0.02 -3.90 -7.79
C ILE A 59 0.58 -4.58 -6.54
N ILE A 60 1.15 -5.77 -6.68
CA ILE A 60 1.73 -6.51 -5.55
C ILE A 60 2.87 -5.70 -4.92
N SER A 61 3.77 -5.15 -5.71
CA SER A 61 4.87 -4.31 -5.23
C SER A 61 4.36 -3.08 -4.50
N PHE A 62 3.36 -2.40 -5.06
CA PHE A 62 2.74 -1.22 -4.46
C PHE A 62 2.07 -1.54 -3.12
N ASP A 63 1.30 -2.62 -3.04
CA ASP A 63 0.67 -3.08 -1.80
C ASP A 63 1.70 -3.34 -0.71
N LEU A 64 2.78 -4.07 -1.04
CA LEU A 64 3.84 -4.39 -0.09
C LEU A 64 4.58 -3.14 0.40
N VAL A 65 4.90 -2.18 -0.49
CA VAL A 65 5.48 -0.88 -0.10
C VAL A 65 4.54 -0.13 0.83
N ARG A 66 3.26 -0.06 0.48
CA ARG A 66 2.24 0.67 1.25
C ARG A 66 2.07 0.12 2.68
N SER A 67 2.38 -1.15 2.90
CA SER A 67 2.36 -1.73 4.26
C SER A 67 3.44 -1.14 5.18
N GLY A 68 4.46 -0.50 4.64
CA GLY A 68 5.62 0.02 5.38
C GLY A 68 6.59 -1.05 5.89
N GLN A 69 6.32 -2.34 5.66
CA GLN A 69 7.14 -3.44 6.16
C GLN A 69 8.06 -4.04 5.10
N PHE A 70 7.85 -3.72 3.82
CA PHE A 70 8.60 -4.32 2.72
C PHE A 70 9.29 -3.26 1.87
N GLN A 71 10.44 -3.67 1.33
CA GLN A 71 11.19 -2.94 0.32
C GLN A 71 11.35 -3.82 -0.92
N PRO A 72 10.47 -3.71 -1.91
CA PRO A 72 10.63 -4.43 -3.17
C PRO A 72 11.87 -3.95 -3.93
N LEU A 73 12.59 -4.92 -4.50
CA LEU A 73 13.69 -4.63 -5.42
C LEU A 73 13.12 -4.08 -6.73
N ALA A 74 13.63 -2.94 -7.18
CA ALA A 74 13.26 -2.36 -8.46
C ALA A 74 13.63 -3.30 -9.62
N SER A 75 12.74 -3.45 -10.62
CA SER A 75 12.90 -4.42 -11.70
C SER A 75 14.16 -4.20 -12.54
N GLU A 76 14.59 -2.95 -12.70
CA GLU A 76 15.82 -2.58 -13.40
C GLU A 76 17.10 -3.05 -12.70
N ASN A 77 17.02 -3.39 -11.42
CA ASN A 77 18.14 -3.93 -10.64
C ASN A 77 18.13 -5.46 -10.58
N MET A 78 17.14 -6.13 -11.17
CA MET A 78 17.07 -7.58 -11.21
C MET A 78 18.01 -8.15 -12.28
N LEU A 79 18.69 -9.26 -11.95
CA LEU A 79 19.63 -9.92 -12.86
C LEU A 79 18.94 -10.88 -13.83
N SER A 80 17.72 -11.34 -13.50
CA SER A 80 16.94 -12.28 -14.30
C SER A 80 15.46 -12.17 -13.97
N PHE A 81 14.61 -12.73 -14.85
CA PHE A 81 13.16 -12.70 -14.72
C PHE A 81 12.57 -14.12 -14.80
N PRO A 82 12.86 -15.00 -13.80
CA PRO A 82 12.33 -16.34 -13.78
C PRO A 82 10.80 -16.33 -13.61
N SER A 83 10.11 -17.22 -14.31
CA SER A 83 8.67 -17.46 -14.16
C SER A 83 8.34 -18.85 -13.64
N ASP A 84 9.35 -19.70 -13.50
CA ASP A 84 9.27 -21.07 -13.06
C ASP A 84 10.40 -21.38 -12.06
N ALA A 85 10.13 -22.24 -11.09
CA ALA A 85 11.05 -22.60 -10.01
C ALA A 85 12.41 -23.13 -10.50
N ASP A 86 12.40 -23.88 -11.60
CA ASP A 86 13.61 -24.50 -12.16
C ASP A 86 14.62 -23.47 -12.69
N ASN A 87 14.17 -22.24 -12.93
CA ASN A 87 14.99 -21.12 -13.41
C ASN A 87 15.40 -20.15 -12.29
N VAL A 88 15.13 -20.49 -11.03
CA VAL A 88 15.51 -19.67 -9.87
C VAL A 88 16.91 -20.04 -9.41
N PHE A 89 17.85 -19.12 -9.54
CA PHE A 89 19.21 -19.24 -9.04
C PHE A 89 19.35 -18.41 -7.76
N PHE A 90 19.11 -18.99 -6.59
CA PHE A 90 19.10 -18.30 -5.29
C PHE A 90 20.35 -17.47 -5.00
N ARG A 91 21.52 -17.92 -5.50
CA ARG A 91 22.79 -17.18 -5.34
C ARG A 91 22.68 -15.75 -5.90
N ASP A 92 22.03 -15.58 -7.04
CA ASP A 92 21.94 -14.29 -7.72
C ASP A 92 21.06 -13.31 -6.91
N TRP A 93 20.00 -13.81 -6.33
CA TRP A 93 19.11 -13.03 -5.45
C TRP A 93 19.78 -12.67 -4.11
N ARG A 94 20.62 -13.55 -3.56
CA ARG A 94 21.42 -13.23 -2.37
C ARG A 94 22.44 -12.12 -2.62
N ILE A 95 23.08 -12.09 -3.80
CA ILE A 95 23.98 -11.01 -4.20
C ILE A 95 23.25 -9.67 -4.20
N LEU A 96 21.96 -9.65 -4.61
CA LEU A 96 21.09 -8.49 -4.60
C LEU A 96 20.52 -8.16 -3.20
N LYS A 97 20.95 -8.93 -2.17
CA LYS A 97 20.47 -8.79 -0.78
C LYS A 97 18.95 -8.93 -0.64
N THR A 98 18.36 -9.79 -1.43
CA THR A 98 16.93 -10.10 -1.40
C THR A 98 16.70 -11.26 -0.44
N ASP A 99 15.74 -11.11 0.47
CA ASP A 99 15.41 -12.14 1.47
C ASP A 99 14.30 -13.07 0.94
N TYR A 100 13.37 -12.53 0.16
CA TYR A 100 12.25 -13.28 -0.44
C TYR A 100 12.14 -13.00 -1.94
N LEU A 101 11.62 -13.98 -2.67
CA LEU A 101 11.44 -13.91 -4.12
C LEU A 101 10.03 -14.37 -4.48
N LEU A 102 9.28 -13.52 -5.17
CA LEU A 102 7.98 -13.84 -5.75
C LEU A 102 8.11 -13.89 -7.27
N ILE A 103 7.76 -15.04 -7.83
CA ILE A 103 7.69 -15.24 -9.28
C ILE A 103 6.29 -15.66 -9.68
N GLY A 104 5.94 -15.49 -10.95
CA GLY A 104 4.64 -15.93 -11.41
C GLY A 104 4.42 -15.80 -12.91
N LYS A 105 3.25 -16.30 -13.32
CA LYS A 105 2.79 -16.22 -14.70
C LYS A 105 1.27 -16.10 -14.77
N ALA A 106 0.80 -15.43 -15.81
CA ALA A 106 -0.61 -15.32 -16.14
C ALA A 106 -0.86 -15.71 -17.58
N SER A 107 -1.84 -16.57 -17.79
CA SER A 107 -2.20 -17.08 -19.12
C SER A 107 -3.71 -17.08 -19.32
N LEU A 108 -4.14 -16.97 -20.58
CA LEU A 108 -5.54 -17.10 -20.94
C LEU A 108 -5.90 -18.59 -21.06
N SER A 109 -6.95 -19.00 -20.32
CA SER A 109 -7.51 -20.34 -20.41
C SER A 109 -8.45 -20.46 -21.62
N ILE A 110 -8.72 -21.69 -22.05
CA ILE A 110 -9.67 -22.01 -23.12
C ILE A 110 -11.05 -21.38 -22.87
N ASP A 111 -11.48 -21.30 -21.61
CA ASP A 111 -12.75 -20.69 -21.19
C ASP A 111 -12.68 -19.16 -21.08
N LYS A 112 -11.66 -18.52 -21.67
CA LYS A 112 -11.41 -17.08 -21.57
C LYS A 112 -11.24 -16.54 -20.15
N LYS A 113 -10.91 -17.40 -19.20
CA LYS A 113 -10.53 -17.01 -17.85
C LYS A 113 -9.02 -16.79 -17.77
N VAL A 114 -8.62 -15.90 -16.86
CA VAL A 114 -7.20 -15.68 -16.55
C VAL A 114 -6.76 -16.69 -15.51
N SER A 115 -5.77 -17.50 -15.86
CA SER A 115 -5.08 -18.39 -14.92
C SER A 115 -3.84 -17.67 -14.42
N VAL A 116 -3.81 -17.31 -13.14
CA VAL A 116 -2.65 -16.70 -12.47
C VAL A 116 -2.01 -17.74 -11.57
N PHE A 117 -0.71 -17.97 -11.77
CA PHE A 117 0.09 -18.87 -10.95
C PHE A 117 1.24 -18.10 -10.34
N PHE A 118 1.53 -18.32 -9.06
CA PHE A 118 2.68 -17.73 -8.38
C PHE A 118 3.37 -18.72 -7.44
N GLU A 119 4.64 -18.43 -7.17
CA GLU A 119 5.46 -19.12 -6.20
C GLU A 119 6.24 -18.09 -5.38
N LEU A 120 6.23 -18.26 -4.05
CA LEU A 120 7.00 -17.47 -3.10
C LEU A 120 8.14 -18.31 -2.54
N PHE A 121 9.35 -17.77 -2.52
CA PHE A 121 10.54 -18.42 -1.99
C PHE A 121 11.20 -17.59 -0.89
N ASP A 122 11.74 -18.31 0.09
CA ASP A 122 12.71 -17.83 1.05
C ASP A 122 14.11 -18.02 0.41
N VAL A 123 14.75 -16.92 0.04
CA VAL A 123 16.02 -16.90 -0.67
C VAL A 123 17.18 -17.35 0.23
N VAL A 124 17.10 -17.00 1.51
CA VAL A 124 18.14 -17.31 2.50
C VAL A 124 18.20 -18.82 2.76
N ASN A 125 17.04 -19.43 2.97
CA ASN A 125 16.92 -20.86 3.27
C ASN A 125 16.69 -21.72 2.00
N GLU A 126 16.68 -21.14 0.81
CA GLU A 126 16.51 -21.81 -0.49
C GLU A 126 15.27 -22.72 -0.54
N ARG A 127 14.15 -22.26 0.04
CA ARG A 127 12.96 -23.07 0.15
C ARG A 127 11.72 -22.34 -0.42
N LYS A 128 10.84 -23.13 -1.00
CA LYS A 128 9.52 -22.66 -1.40
C LYS A 128 8.64 -22.51 -0.15
N MET A 129 7.97 -21.37 -0.04
CA MET A 129 7.07 -21.05 1.07
C MET A 129 5.60 -21.23 0.69
N GLU A 130 5.22 -20.73 -0.51
CA GLU A 130 3.83 -20.78 -0.96
C GLU A 130 3.78 -21.03 -2.47
N THR A 131 2.74 -21.71 -2.92
CA THR A 131 2.42 -21.93 -4.34
C THR A 131 0.92 -21.93 -4.50
N ARG A 132 0.38 -21.10 -5.40
CA ARG A 132 -1.05 -21.11 -5.72
C ARG A 132 -1.34 -20.81 -7.17
N ARG A 133 -2.53 -21.29 -7.57
CA ARG A 133 -3.13 -20.96 -8.84
C ARG A 133 -4.53 -20.40 -8.61
N PHE A 134 -4.84 -19.31 -9.29
CA PHE A 134 -6.18 -18.72 -9.38
C PHE A 134 -6.70 -18.86 -10.79
N LEU A 135 -8.00 -19.05 -10.92
CA LEU A 135 -8.71 -19.04 -12.19
C LEU A 135 -9.89 -18.07 -12.06
N VAL A 136 -9.80 -16.92 -12.73
CA VAL A 136 -10.75 -15.82 -12.57
C VAL A 136 -11.15 -15.22 -13.90
N ASP A 137 -12.28 -14.52 -13.92
CA ASP A 137 -12.64 -13.69 -15.07
C ASP A 137 -11.67 -12.50 -15.19
N LEU A 138 -11.41 -12.06 -16.42
CA LEU A 138 -10.43 -11.01 -16.68
C LEU A 138 -10.69 -9.74 -15.84
N VAL A 139 -11.95 -9.37 -15.61
CA VAL A 139 -12.32 -8.18 -14.82
C VAL A 139 -11.83 -8.25 -13.36
N ASN A 140 -11.57 -9.46 -12.82
CA ASN A 140 -11.20 -9.69 -11.43
C ASN A 140 -9.68 -9.89 -11.23
N TRP A 141 -8.85 -9.61 -12.24
CA TRP A 141 -7.41 -9.81 -12.13
C TRP A 141 -6.75 -8.97 -11.02
N ARG A 142 -7.26 -7.75 -10.76
CA ARG A 142 -6.77 -6.90 -9.67
C ARG A 142 -7.05 -7.52 -8.30
N ASP A 143 -8.23 -8.15 -8.12
CA ASP A 143 -8.56 -8.84 -6.87
C ASP A 143 -7.59 -9.98 -6.58
N VAL A 144 -7.12 -10.65 -7.66
CA VAL A 144 -6.07 -11.68 -7.53
C VAL A 144 -4.74 -11.07 -7.12
N ALA A 145 -4.34 -9.92 -7.68
CA ALA A 145 -3.11 -9.26 -7.30
C ALA A 145 -3.10 -8.91 -5.79
N HIS A 146 -4.15 -8.24 -5.30
CA HIS A 146 -4.32 -7.94 -3.88
C HIS A 146 -4.37 -9.18 -3.00
N LYS A 147 -4.97 -10.27 -3.51
CA LYS A 147 -5.01 -11.54 -2.79
C LYS A 147 -3.64 -12.21 -2.70
N ILE A 148 -2.82 -12.09 -3.74
CA ILE A 148 -1.41 -12.53 -3.69
C ILE A 148 -0.64 -11.69 -2.68
N SER A 149 -0.84 -10.37 -2.67
CA SER A 149 -0.23 -9.47 -1.66
C SER A 149 -0.59 -9.89 -0.23
N ASP A 150 -1.87 -10.22 0.04
CA ASP A 150 -2.32 -10.74 1.35
C ASP A 150 -1.57 -12.02 1.75
N LEU A 151 -1.46 -12.97 0.82
CA LEU A 151 -0.81 -14.24 1.06
C LEU A 151 0.69 -14.09 1.30
N VAL A 152 1.37 -13.27 0.48
CA VAL A 152 2.80 -12.94 0.66
C VAL A 152 3.05 -12.30 2.01
N TYR A 153 2.22 -11.31 2.36
CA TYR A 153 2.31 -10.61 3.63
C TYR A 153 2.15 -11.58 4.81
N GLU A 154 1.11 -12.41 4.77
CA GLU A 154 0.81 -13.38 5.82
C GLU A 154 1.91 -14.45 5.96
N GLN A 155 2.43 -14.98 4.85
CA GLN A 155 3.48 -15.99 4.87
C GLN A 155 4.80 -15.48 5.45
N ILE A 156 5.10 -14.21 5.28
CA ILE A 156 6.37 -13.62 5.74
C ILE A 156 6.24 -13.06 7.15
N THR A 157 5.13 -12.38 7.47
CA THR A 157 4.95 -11.67 8.76
C THR A 157 4.19 -12.48 9.80
N GLY A 158 3.45 -13.51 9.39
CA GLY A 158 2.50 -14.24 10.23
C GLY A 158 1.20 -13.46 10.53
N ILE A 159 1.04 -12.27 9.97
CA ILE A 159 -0.13 -11.40 10.15
C ILE A 159 -0.97 -11.44 8.88
N ARG A 160 -2.29 -11.60 9.03
CA ARG A 160 -3.19 -11.61 7.89
C ARG A 160 -3.12 -10.29 7.11
N GLY A 161 -2.91 -10.35 5.79
CA GLY A 161 -2.98 -9.20 4.91
C GLY A 161 -4.41 -8.66 4.77
N ALA A 162 -4.52 -7.37 4.41
CA ALA A 162 -5.79 -6.67 4.23
C ALA A 162 -5.87 -5.90 2.89
N PHE A 163 -4.99 -6.23 1.93
CA PHE A 163 -4.93 -5.54 0.65
C PHE A 163 -6.15 -5.83 -0.24
N SER A 164 -6.73 -7.03 -0.13
CA SER A 164 -7.96 -7.42 -0.84
C SER A 164 -9.24 -6.88 -0.21
N THR A 165 -9.15 -5.93 0.73
CA THR A 165 -10.32 -5.27 1.33
C THR A 165 -10.75 -4.04 0.55
N GLN A 166 -11.95 -3.55 0.86
CA GLN A 166 -12.44 -2.27 0.31
C GLN A 166 -12.55 -1.25 1.44
N ILE A 167 -12.38 0.03 1.08
CA ILE A 167 -12.60 1.16 1.97
C ILE A 167 -13.88 1.87 1.57
N MET A 168 -14.65 2.31 2.57
CA MET A 168 -15.82 3.14 2.39
C MET A 168 -15.58 4.48 3.08
N TYR A 169 -15.84 5.59 2.36
CA TYR A 169 -15.55 6.93 2.86
C TYR A 169 -16.55 7.96 2.32
N VAL A 170 -16.66 9.07 3.02
CA VAL A 170 -17.46 10.22 2.57
C VAL A 170 -16.53 11.26 1.95
N LEU A 171 -16.79 11.58 0.68
CA LEU A 171 -16.14 12.68 -0.01
C LEU A 171 -17.03 13.92 0.06
N ALA A 172 -16.52 15.01 0.66
CA ALA A 172 -17.17 16.31 0.69
C ALA A 172 -16.52 17.25 -0.34
N LYS A 173 -17.31 17.75 -1.29
CA LYS A 173 -16.89 18.79 -2.24
C LYS A 173 -17.51 20.12 -1.86
N ASN A 174 -16.77 21.23 -1.99
CA ASN A 174 -17.20 22.59 -1.65
C ASN A 174 -17.79 22.71 -0.23
N ALA A 175 -17.27 21.96 0.72
CA ALA A 175 -17.74 21.98 2.10
C ALA A 175 -17.75 23.41 2.66
N GLY A 176 -18.80 23.74 3.41
CA GLY A 176 -18.98 25.07 3.99
C GLY A 176 -19.57 26.13 3.03
N THR A 177 -19.94 25.76 1.81
CA THR A 177 -20.63 26.65 0.85
C THR A 177 -22.08 26.19 0.60
N THR A 178 -22.88 27.04 -0.04
CA THR A 178 -24.25 26.69 -0.46
C THR A 178 -24.30 25.63 -1.55
N ASN A 179 -23.17 25.35 -2.20
CA ASN A 179 -23.03 24.32 -3.26
C ASN A 179 -22.27 23.09 -2.74
N ALA A 180 -22.31 22.84 -1.43
CA ALA A 180 -21.70 21.65 -0.87
C ALA A 180 -22.39 20.38 -1.37
N THR A 181 -21.60 19.38 -1.71
CA THR A 181 -22.09 18.04 -2.05
C THR A 181 -21.29 16.99 -1.29
N TYR A 182 -21.99 15.96 -0.86
CA TYR A 182 -21.42 14.84 -0.11
C TYR A 182 -21.71 13.56 -0.85
N SER A 183 -20.71 12.71 -1.02
CA SER A 183 -20.89 11.41 -1.64
C SER A 183 -20.29 10.30 -0.79
N LEU A 184 -21.06 9.25 -0.55
CA LEU A 184 -20.58 8.01 0.02
C LEU A 184 -19.94 7.21 -1.11
N GLN A 185 -18.67 6.89 -0.95
CA GLN A 185 -17.88 6.17 -1.95
C GLN A 185 -17.29 4.90 -1.37
N ILE A 186 -17.11 3.91 -2.24
CA ILE A 186 -16.38 2.68 -1.95
C ILE A 186 -15.27 2.52 -2.99
N ALA A 187 -14.10 2.11 -2.55
CA ALA A 187 -12.95 1.86 -3.41
C ALA A 187 -12.18 0.61 -2.92
N ASP A 188 -11.27 0.11 -3.74
CA ASP A 188 -10.28 -0.84 -3.27
C ASP A 188 -9.38 -0.20 -2.21
N SER A 189 -8.66 -1.00 -1.46
CA SER A 189 -7.79 -0.50 -0.40
C SER A 189 -6.67 0.42 -0.90
N ASP A 190 -6.33 0.37 -2.19
CA ASP A 190 -5.37 1.24 -2.87
C ASP A 190 -6.00 2.52 -3.46
N GLY A 191 -7.31 2.69 -3.30
CA GLY A 191 -8.07 3.84 -3.80
C GLY A 191 -8.60 3.69 -5.23
N GLU A 192 -8.25 2.63 -5.92
CA GLU A 192 -8.73 2.36 -7.28
C GLU A 192 -10.17 1.83 -7.31
N ARG A 193 -10.76 1.76 -8.49
CA ARG A 193 -12.13 1.27 -8.77
C ARG A 193 -13.19 1.96 -7.89
N THR A 194 -12.98 3.25 -7.61
CA THR A 194 -13.94 4.06 -6.82
C THR A 194 -15.32 4.08 -7.44
N ARG A 195 -16.34 3.83 -6.63
CA ARG A 195 -17.75 3.91 -7.01
C ARG A 195 -18.50 4.76 -6.01
N THR A 196 -19.35 5.66 -6.50
CA THR A 196 -20.28 6.42 -5.68
C THR A 196 -21.52 5.57 -5.39
N LEU A 197 -21.85 5.41 -4.12
CA LEU A 197 -23.02 4.67 -3.66
C LEU A 197 -24.22 5.60 -3.44
N ILE A 198 -23.96 6.78 -2.85
CA ILE A 198 -25.00 7.78 -2.51
C ILE A 198 -24.41 9.17 -2.76
N GLU A 199 -25.25 10.07 -3.28
CA GLU A 199 -24.96 11.50 -3.34
C GLU A 199 -26.03 12.28 -2.56
N SER A 200 -25.63 13.32 -1.82
CA SER A 200 -26.52 14.15 -1.00
C SER A 200 -26.03 15.60 -0.98
N PRO A 201 -26.94 16.58 -1.00
CA PRO A 201 -26.62 17.97 -0.69
C PRO A 201 -26.42 18.20 0.83
N GLU A 202 -26.84 17.24 1.67
CA GLU A 202 -26.70 17.29 3.12
C GLU A 202 -25.53 16.42 3.59
N PRO A 203 -24.86 16.78 4.69
CA PRO A 203 -23.75 16.01 5.24
C PRO A 203 -24.14 14.57 5.55
N ILE A 204 -23.33 13.62 5.08
CA ILE A 204 -23.41 12.21 5.46
C ILE A 204 -22.51 12.03 6.68
N LEU A 205 -23.11 11.79 7.86
CA LEU A 205 -22.39 11.80 9.14
C LEU A 205 -21.85 10.43 9.58
N SER A 206 -22.35 9.34 8.99
CA SER A 206 -21.96 7.98 9.35
C SER A 206 -22.10 7.05 8.16
N ALA A 207 -21.07 6.27 7.91
CA ALA A 207 -21.06 5.15 6.97
C ALA A 207 -20.80 3.87 7.78
N SER A 208 -21.86 3.23 8.26
CA SER A 208 -21.78 1.97 9.02
C SER A 208 -22.54 0.85 8.29
#